data_cbb248c3891bd2db2fd54218f3e4a0eb
#
_entry.id   cbb248c3891bd2db2fd54218f3e4a0eb
#
_cell.length_a   1.000
_cell.length_b   1.000
_cell.length_c   1.000
_cell.angle_alpha   90.00
_cell.angle_beta   90.00
_cell.angle_gamma   90.00
#
_symmetry.space_group_name_H-M   'P 1'
#
loop_
_entity.id
_entity.type
_entity.pdbx_description
1 polymer ?
#
loop_
_entity_poly.entity_id
_entity_poly.type
_entity_poly.pdbx_seq_one_letter_code
_entity_poly.pdbx_strand_id
1 'polypeptide(L)'
;MEESPSKAVRMFLAMDRMRRAWKGINFCPELNKSQFWTLFHLYRGSWGQGECPDRMTLSALAQIMQQSMPAVSQRISRLEEMGYVTRVPDSQDKRIVWLSLSGPGRELMKSACARMTETMDSILGVLEDGETEELFRYFDRLADAMEAQRDAADGRQPQNHEKERKSC
;
A
#
# COMPACT_ATOMS: atom_id res chain seq x y z
N MET A 1 10.26 42.93 -2.64
CA MET A 1 10.58 41.85 -1.66
C MET A 1 9.60 40.73 -1.98
N GLU A 2 10.06 39.67 -2.65
CA GLU A 2 9.23 38.48 -2.83
C GLU A 2 9.08 37.77 -1.49
N GLU A 3 7.89 37.72 -0.98
CA GLU A 3 7.55 36.98 0.23
C GLU A 3 7.82 35.49 -0.01
N SER A 4 8.71 34.89 0.78
CA SER A 4 8.98 33.45 0.68
C SER A 4 7.68 32.65 0.86
N PRO A 5 7.40 31.66 0.01
CA PRO A 5 6.15 30.92 0.08
C PRO A 5 5.96 30.27 1.45
N SER A 6 4.72 30.24 1.95
CA SER A 6 4.38 29.66 3.25
C SER A 6 4.82 28.17 3.33
N LYS A 7 4.97 27.65 4.56
CA LYS A 7 5.30 26.23 4.77
C LYS A 7 4.34 25.29 4.05
N ALA A 8 3.05 25.62 4.05
CA ALA A 8 2.01 24.84 3.35
C ALA A 8 2.25 24.80 1.84
N VAL A 9 2.51 25.96 1.22
CA VAL A 9 2.79 26.04 -0.22
C VAL A 9 4.06 25.27 -0.58
N ARG A 10 5.11 25.39 0.20
CA ARG A 10 6.35 24.61 0.00
C ARG A 10 6.11 23.11 0.08
N MET A 11 5.29 22.66 1.03
CA MET A 11 4.91 21.27 1.18
C MET A 11 4.16 20.77 -0.05
N PHE A 12 3.14 21.50 -0.52
CA PHE A 12 2.39 21.12 -1.74
C PHE A 12 3.29 21.04 -2.98
N LEU A 13 4.21 21.97 -3.15
CA LEU A 13 5.16 21.95 -4.27
C LEU A 13 6.11 20.73 -4.20
N ALA A 14 6.60 20.40 -3.00
CA ALA A 14 7.44 19.23 -2.78
C ALA A 14 6.66 17.92 -3.10
N MET A 15 5.44 17.78 -2.58
CA MET A 15 4.58 16.63 -2.86
C MET A 15 4.28 16.50 -4.35
N ASP A 16 3.97 17.60 -5.05
CA ASP A 16 3.70 17.57 -6.49
C ASP A 16 4.95 17.19 -7.30
N ARG A 17 6.14 17.67 -6.89
CA ARG A 17 7.41 17.24 -7.50
C ARG A 17 7.63 15.75 -7.32
N MET A 18 7.45 15.23 -6.10
CA MET A 18 7.56 13.79 -5.82
C MET A 18 6.57 12.97 -6.64
N ARG A 19 5.30 13.40 -6.70
CA ARG A 19 4.26 12.75 -7.51
C ARG A 19 4.64 12.65 -8.99
N ARG A 20 5.24 13.72 -9.56
CA ARG A 20 5.71 13.70 -10.95
C ARG A 20 6.88 12.75 -11.15
N ALA A 21 7.87 12.78 -10.26
CA ALA A 21 9.01 11.86 -10.30
C ALA A 21 8.58 10.40 -10.20
N TRP A 22 7.60 10.12 -9.33
CA TRP A 22 7.06 8.78 -9.13
C TRP A 22 6.32 8.20 -10.35
N LYS A 23 5.81 9.05 -11.24
CA LYS A 23 5.11 8.57 -12.45
C LYS A 23 5.98 7.75 -13.39
N GLY A 24 7.28 8.03 -13.44
CA GLY A 24 8.24 7.32 -14.27
C GLY A 24 8.68 5.95 -13.72
N ILE A 25 8.38 5.66 -12.45
CA ILE A 25 8.83 4.43 -11.79
C ILE A 25 7.77 3.35 -12.00
N ASN A 26 8.18 2.23 -12.58
CA ASN A 26 7.33 1.05 -12.81
C ASN A 26 8.05 -0.22 -12.35
N PHE A 27 7.58 -0.79 -11.26
CA PHE A 27 8.15 -2.01 -10.67
C PHE A 27 7.65 -3.29 -11.33
N CYS A 28 6.56 -3.23 -12.09
CA CYS A 28 5.93 -4.39 -12.71
C CYS A 28 5.30 -3.99 -14.04
N PRO A 29 6.06 -4.05 -15.16
CA PRO A 29 5.56 -3.66 -16.48
C PRO A 29 4.35 -4.46 -16.97
N GLU A 30 4.17 -5.68 -16.46
CA GLU A 30 3.09 -6.60 -16.80
C GLU A 30 1.72 -6.13 -16.25
N LEU A 31 1.74 -5.20 -15.29
CA LEU A 31 0.55 -4.74 -14.58
C LEU A 31 0.39 -3.22 -14.67
N ASN A 32 -0.85 -2.77 -14.71
CA ASN A 32 -1.11 -1.35 -14.39
C ASN A 32 -0.97 -1.10 -12.88
N LYS A 33 -0.85 0.18 -12.50
CA LYS A 33 -0.64 0.57 -11.08
C LYS A 33 -1.71 0.02 -10.14
N SER A 34 -2.98 0.02 -10.54
CA SER A 34 -4.07 -0.49 -9.70
C SER A 34 -3.98 -2.00 -9.50
N GLN A 35 -3.61 -2.74 -10.53
CA GLN A 35 -3.40 -4.20 -10.48
C GLN A 35 -2.21 -4.53 -9.59
N PHE A 36 -1.08 -3.82 -9.77
CA PHE A 36 0.11 -3.98 -8.94
C PHE A 36 -0.23 -3.81 -7.44
N TRP A 37 -0.86 -2.71 -7.07
CA TRP A 37 -1.21 -2.47 -5.66
C TRP A 37 -2.22 -3.50 -5.11
N THR A 38 -3.13 -4.01 -5.94
CA THR A 38 -4.04 -5.09 -5.53
C THR A 38 -3.28 -6.37 -5.20
N LEU A 39 -2.37 -6.81 -6.07
CA LEU A 39 -1.52 -7.97 -5.82
C LEU A 39 -0.55 -7.73 -4.66
N PHE A 40 -0.02 -6.51 -4.53
CA PHE A 40 0.85 -6.13 -3.43
C PHE A 40 0.17 -6.29 -2.06
N HIS A 41 -1.09 -5.87 -1.92
CA HIS A 41 -1.85 -6.08 -0.68
C HIS A 41 -2.12 -7.56 -0.40
N LEU A 42 -2.33 -8.39 -1.43
CA LEU A 42 -2.43 -9.84 -1.27
C LEU A 42 -1.08 -10.49 -0.93
N TYR A 43 0.03 -9.93 -1.43
CA TYR A 43 1.39 -10.43 -1.20
C TYR A 43 1.97 -10.00 0.14
N ARG A 44 1.63 -8.80 0.62
CA ARG A 44 2.17 -8.17 1.83
C ARG A 44 1.98 -9.03 3.09
N GLY A 45 0.97 -9.89 3.12
CA GLY A 45 0.76 -10.87 4.18
C GLY A 45 1.92 -11.85 4.38
N SER A 46 2.78 -12.00 3.38
CA SER A 46 3.97 -12.86 3.45
C SER A 46 5.26 -12.12 3.86
N TRP A 47 5.21 -10.80 4.10
CA TRP A 47 6.39 -9.98 4.47
C TRP A 47 6.67 -9.91 5.97
N GLY A 48 6.28 -10.93 6.72
CA GLY A 48 6.91 -11.24 8.02
C GLY A 48 6.59 -10.32 9.19
N GLN A 49 5.54 -9.53 9.14
CA GLN A 49 5.03 -8.82 10.31
C GLN A 49 3.60 -9.28 10.61
N GLY A 50 3.51 -10.31 11.44
CA GLY A 50 2.25 -10.85 11.91
C GLY A 50 1.65 -11.90 10.97
N GLU A 51 0.79 -12.73 11.51
CA GLU A 51 -0.03 -13.72 10.80
C GLU A 51 -1.04 -13.07 9.86
N CYS A 52 -0.53 -12.38 8.81
CA CYS A 52 -1.41 -12.01 7.73
C CYS A 52 -1.64 -13.28 6.91
N PRO A 53 -2.85 -13.81 6.84
CA PRO A 53 -3.09 -15.06 6.14
C PRO A 53 -2.72 -14.89 4.66
N ASP A 54 -2.15 -15.93 4.05
CA ASP A 54 -1.89 -16.02 2.60
C ASP A 54 -3.14 -15.80 1.74
N ARG A 55 -4.23 -15.40 2.36
CA ARG A 55 -5.56 -15.23 1.78
C ARG A 55 -6.35 -14.15 2.52
N MET A 56 -7.18 -13.42 1.80
CA MET A 56 -8.11 -12.44 2.38
C MET A 56 -9.43 -12.44 1.60
N THR A 57 -10.47 -11.91 2.22
CA THR A 57 -11.77 -11.74 1.56
C THR A 57 -11.76 -10.51 0.65
N LEU A 58 -12.68 -10.49 -0.33
CA LEU A 58 -12.87 -9.33 -1.19
C LEU A 58 -13.23 -8.06 -0.38
N SER A 59 -14.02 -8.21 0.69
CA SER A 59 -14.40 -7.09 1.55
C SER A 59 -13.22 -6.53 2.32
N ALA A 60 -12.36 -7.40 2.89
CA ALA A 60 -11.14 -6.96 3.57
C ALA A 60 -10.19 -6.22 2.62
N LEU A 61 -10.00 -6.75 1.41
CA LEU A 61 -9.17 -6.10 0.39
C LEU A 61 -9.75 -4.73 -0.02
N ALA A 62 -11.06 -4.62 -0.21
CA ALA A 62 -11.74 -3.37 -0.55
C ALA A 62 -11.57 -2.31 0.56
N GLN A 63 -11.69 -2.74 1.81
CA GLN A 63 -11.49 -1.89 2.98
C GLN A 63 -10.04 -1.38 3.07
N ILE A 64 -9.04 -2.26 2.95
CA ILE A 64 -7.61 -1.89 2.97
C ILE A 64 -7.30 -0.90 1.84
N MET A 65 -7.84 -1.13 0.65
CA MET A 65 -7.62 -0.26 -0.50
C MET A 65 -8.47 1.02 -0.49
N GLN A 66 -9.39 1.17 0.46
CA GLN A 66 -10.35 2.28 0.54
C GLN A 66 -11.11 2.49 -0.77
N GLN A 67 -11.54 1.39 -1.39
CA GLN A 67 -12.23 1.37 -2.68
C GLN A 67 -13.55 0.61 -2.59
N SER A 68 -14.46 0.86 -3.54
CA SER A 68 -15.73 0.16 -3.59
C SER A 68 -15.55 -1.33 -3.95
N MET A 69 -16.39 -2.18 -3.34
CA MET A 69 -16.43 -3.62 -3.62
C MET A 69 -16.53 -3.95 -5.11
N PRO A 70 -17.40 -3.30 -5.92
CA PRO A 70 -17.49 -3.56 -7.35
C PRO A 70 -16.17 -3.28 -8.09
N ALA A 71 -15.49 -2.18 -7.77
CA ALA A 71 -14.23 -1.81 -8.42
C ALA A 71 -13.12 -2.82 -8.13
N VAL A 72 -13.02 -3.27 -6.86
CA VAL A 72 -12.04 -4.29 -6.47
C VAL A 72 -12.40 -5.65 -7.07
N SER A 73 -13.70 -6.02 -7.07
CA SER A 73 -14.16 -7.29 -7.67
C SER A 73 -13.83 -7.40 -9.15
N GLN A 74 -14.08 -6.34 -9.92
CA GLN A 74 -13.74 -6.29 -11.35
C GLN A 74 -12.24 -6.47 -11.58
N ARG A 75 -11.42 -5.83 -10.74
CA ARG A 75 -9.95 -5.94 -10.84
C ARG A 75 -9.46 -7.34 -10.49
N ILE A 76 -10.03 -7.95 -9.44
CA ILE A 76 -9.72 -9.33 -9.06
C ILE A 76 -10.10 -10.29 -10.17
N SER A 77 -11.27 -10.14 -10.81
CA SER A 77 -11.67 -10.99 -11.95
C SER A 77 -10.66 -10.88 -13.09
N ARG A 78 -10.19 -9.66 -13.39
CA ARG A 78 -9.16 -9.48 -14.42
C ARG A 78 -7.83 -10.14 -14.04
N LEU A 79 -7.39 -10.04 -12.79
CA LEU A 79 -6.17 -10.69 -12.30
C LEU A 79 -6.29 -12.21 -12.25
N GLU A 80 -7.48 -12.73 -12.02
CA GLU A 80 -7.80 -14.16 -12.10
C GLU A 80 -7.73 -14.66 -13.56
N GLU A 81 -8.32 -13.92 -14.52
CA GLU A 81 -8.19 -14.19 -15.96
C GLU A 81 -6.72 -14.19 -16.42
N MET A 82 -5.88 -13.31 -15.85
CA MET A 82 -4.44 -13.26 -16.11
C MET A 82 -3.67 -14.39 -15.40
N GLY A 83 -4.31 -15.18 -14.56
CA GLY A 83 -3.72 -16.30 -13.84
C GLY A 83 -2.92 -15.91 -12.59
N TYR A 84 -3.02 -14.68 -12.06
CA TYR A 84 -2.25 -14.22 -10.92
C TYR A 84 -2.96 -14.36 -9.58
N VAL A 85 -4.29 -14.50 -9.58
CA VAL A 85 -5.13 -14.65 -8.39
C VAL A 85 -5.98 -15.91 -8.52
N THR A 86 -6.26 -16.55 -7.39
CA THR A 86 -7.21 -17.64 -7.25
C THR A 86 -8.30 -17.30 -6.25
N ARG A 87 -9.51 -17.78 -6.50
CA ARG A 87 -10.64 -17.72 -5.56
C ARG A 87 -10.88 -19.11 -4.99
N VAL A 88 -10.87 -19.22 -3.68
CA VAL A 88 -11.10 -20.51 -2.98
C VAL A 88 -12.26 -20.33 -2.03
N PRO A 89 -13.38 -21.06 -2.23
CA PRO A 89 -14.47 -21.09 -1.26
C PRO A 89 -13.96 -21.60 0.09
N ASP A 90 -14.46 -21.01 1.18
CA ASP A 90 -14.14 -21.50 2.51
C ASP A 90 -14.69 -22.91 2.71
N SER A 91 -13.98 -23.74 3.46
CA SER A 91 -14.34 -25.14 3.69
C SER A 91 -15.54 -25.30 4.63
N GLN A 92 -15.79 -24.33 5.51
CA GLN A 92 -16.84 -24.37 6.51
C GLN A 92 -18.04 -23.51 6.13
N ASP A 93 -17.81 -22.32 5.56
CA ASP A 93 -18.87 -21.43 5.08
C ASP A 93 -18.63 -21.05 3.61
N LYS A 94 -19.38 -21.72 2.72
CA LYS A 94 -19.32 -21.49 1.26
C LYS A 94 -19.70 -20.08 0.82
N ARG A 95 -20.24 -19.23 1.71
CA ARG A 95 -20.52 -17.82 1.44
C ARG A 95 -19.25 -16.97 1.48
N ILE A 96 -18.21 -17.48 2.13
CA ILE A 96 -16.92 -16.83 2.22
C ILE A 96 -16.05 -17.31 1.06
N VAL A 97 -15.50 -16.37 0.30
CA VAL A 97 -14.55 -16.64 -0.78
C VAL A 97 -13.23 -15.97 -0.43
N TRP A 98 -12.21 -16.78 -0.34
CA TRP A 98 -10.85 -16.33 -0.09
C TRP A 98 -10.15 -16.03 -1.41
N LEU A 99 -9.45 -14.91 -1.42
CA LEU A 99 -8.54 -14.49 -2.48
C LEU A 99 -7.12 -14.83 -2.07
N SER A 100 -6.38 -15.47 -2.96
CA SER A 100 -4.97 -15.80 -2.78
C SER A 100 -4.20 -15.53 -4.06
N LEU A 101 -2.90 -15.30 -3.93
CA LEU A 101 -2.03 -15.32 -5.11
C LEU A 101 -1.87 -16.75 -5.63
N SER A 102 -1.95 -16.91 -6.93
CA SER A 102 -1.50 -18.12 -7.60
C SER A 102 0.02 -18.29 -7.52
N GLY A 103 0.55 -19.44 -7.94
CA GLY A 103 2.00 -19.63 -8.09
C GLY A 103 2.64 -18.55 -8.97
N PRO A 104 2.16 -18.36 -10.23
CA PRO A 104 2.64 -17.28 -11.10
C PRO A 104 2.48 -15.89 -10.51
N GLY A 105 1.37 -15.60 -9.83
CA GLY A 105 1.16 -14.31 -9.15
C GLY A 105 2.16 -14.04 -8.03
N ARG A 106 2.51 -15.07 -7.26
CA ARG A 106 3.52 -14.99 -6.20
C ARG A 106 4.92 -14.71 -6.76
N GLU A 107 5.33 -15.41 -7.81
CA GLU A 107 6.63 -15.20 -8.45
C GLU A 107 6.72 -13.81 -9.11
N LEU A 108 5.65 -13.35 -9.76
CA LEU A 108 5.57 -12.01 -10.32
C LEU A 108 5.77 -10.95 -9.22
N MET A 109 5.05 -11.08 -8.10
CA MET A 109 5.14 -10.12 -6.99
C MET A 109 6.49 -10.18 -6.29
N LYS A 110 7.08 -11.36 -6.12
CA LYS A 110 8.44 -11.49 -5.57
C LYS A 110 9.46 -10.70 -6.41
N SER A 111 9.43 -10.86 -7.73
CA SER A 111 10.30 -10.12 -8.65
C SER A 111 10.03 -8.62 -8.65
N ALA A 112 8.75 -8.23 -8.62
CA ALA A 112 8.35 -6.83 -8.59
C ALA A 112 8.76 -6.15 -7.27
N CYS A 113 8.63 -6.84 -6.13
CA CYS A 113 9.08 -6.33 -4.84
C CYS A 113 10.60 -6.20 -4.75
N ALA A 114 11.36 -7.16 -5.31
CA ALA A 114 12.81 -7.04 -5.38
C ALA A 114 13.22 -5.77 -6.16
N ARG A 115 12.65 -5.55 -7.34
CA ARG A 115 12.89 -4.33 -8.13
C ARG A 115 12.48 -3.05 -7.38
N MET A 116 11.37 -3.11 -6.64
CA MET A 116 10.91 -1.99 -5.81
C MET A 116 11.93 -1.69 -4.70
N THR A 117 12.42 -2.71 -3.99
CA THR A 117 13.43 -2.55 -2.93
C THR A 117 14.71 -1.96 -3.50
N GLU A 118 15.28 -2.54 -4.56
CA GLU A 118 16.50 -2.03 -5.21
C GLU A 118 16.36 -0.57 -5.65
N THR A 119 15.20 -0.20 -6.21
CA THR A 119 14.93 1.18 -6.63
C THR A 119 14.83 2.11 -5.42
N MET A 120 14.16 1.68 -4.36
CA MET A 120 14.02 2.49 -3.14
C MET A 120 15.36 2.65 -2.43
N ASP A 121 16.15 1.59 -2.32
CA ASP A 121 17.48 1.65 -1.72
C ASP A 121 18.39 2.61 -2.51
N SER A 122 18.33 2.57 -3.83
CA SER A 122 19.07 3.52 -4.68
C SER A 122 18.61 4.98 -4.50
N ILE A 123 17.31 5.21 -4.33
CA ILE A 123 16.76 6.56 -4.09
C ILE A 123 17.14 7.04 -2.68
N LEU A 124 17.03 6.18 -1.68
CA LEU A 124 17.38 6.50 -0.29
C LEU A 124 18.88 6.65 -0.09
N GLY A 125 19.69 6.01 -0.92
CA GLY A 125 21.15 6.09 -0.89
C GLY A 125 21.73 7.49 -1.16
N VAL A 126 20.89 8.50 -1.47
CA VAL A 126 21.29 9.93 -1.52
C VAL A 126 21.33 10.58 -0.13
N LEU A 127 20.85 9.89 0.89
CA LEU A 127 20.78 10.31 2.27
C LEU A 127 21.82 9.54 3.10
N GLU A 128 22.33 10.16 4.14
CA GLU A 128 23.10 9.48 5.16
C GLU A 128 22.19 8.62 6.06
N ASP A 129 22.74 7.59 6.73
CA ASP A 129 21.95 6.66 7.56
C ASP A 129 21.09 7.40 8.61
N GLY A 130 21.64 8.40 9.27
CA GLY A 130 20.89 9.21 10.23
C GLY A 130 19.75 10.02 9.62
N GLU A 131 19.93 10.54 8.40
CA GLU A 131 18.90 11.29 7.66
C GLU A 131 17.77 10.39 7.20
N THR A 132 18.07 9.14 6.84
CA THR A 132 17.08 8.13 6.45
C THR A 132 16.14 7.81 7.62
N GLU A 133 16.69 7.58 8.81
CA GLU A 133 15.90 7.33 10.02
C GLU A 133 15.06 8.57 10.42
N GLU A 134 15.63 9.78 10.29
CA GLU A 134 14.87 11.00 10.52
C GLU A 134 13.72 11.18 9.53
N LEU A 135 13.94 10.87 8.26
CA LEU A 135 12.93 10.92 7.21
C LEU A 135 11.75 10.00 7.56
N PHE A 136 12.01 8.75 7.95
CA PHE A 136 10.95 7.81 8.35
C PHE A 136 10.17 8.32 9.56
N ARG A 137 10.85 8.84 10.57
CA ARG A 137 10.21 9.45 11.74
C ARG A 137 9.32 10.64 11.36
N TYR A 138 9.74 11.48 10.40
CA TYR A 138 8.90 12.58 9.93
C TYR A 138 7.70 12.10 9.13
N PHE A 139 7.84 11.08 8.30
CA PHE A 139 6.71 10.49 7.58
C PHE A 139 5.66 9.91 8.54
N ASP A 140 6.08 9.18 9.56
CA ASP A 140 5.17 8.63 10.58
C ASP A 140 4.39 9.74 11.28
N ARG A 141 5.10 10.79 11.75
CA ARG A 141 4.46 11.92 12.41
C ARG A 141 3.50 12.69 11.51
N LEU A 142 3.82 12.83 10.22
CA LEU A 142 2.92 13.47 9.26
C LEU A 142 1.71 12.59 8.97
N ALA A 143 1.89 11.30 8.83
CA ALA A 143 0.80 10.34 8.63
C ALA A 143 -0.17 10.37 9.82
N ASP A 144 0.33 10.28 11.05
CA ASP A 144 -0.47 10.37 12.27
C ASP A 144 -1.29 11.69 12.32
N ALA A 145 -0.65 12.81 11.97
CA ALA A 145 -1.33 14.11 11.93
C ALA A 145 -2.41 14.20 10.84
N MET A 146 -2.18 13.60 9.68
CA MET A 146 -3.16 13.55 8.58
C MET A 146 -4.35 12.65 8.95
N GLU A 147 -4.11 11.52 9.60
CA GLU A 147 -5.15 10.62 10.09
C GLU A 147 -6.02 11.31 11.14
N ALA A 148 -5.41 12.00 12.11
CA ALA A 148 -6.13 12.76 13.12
C ALA A 148 -7.01 13.86 12.51
N GLN A 149 -6.55 14.57 11.48
CA GLN A 149 -7.34 15.58 10.78
C GLN A 149 -8.52 14.97 10.02
N ARG A 150 -8.32 13.81 9.39
CA ARG A 150 -9.40 13.09 8.71
C ARG A 150 -10.46 12.62 9.69
N ASP A 151 -10.04 12.02 10.81
CA ASP A 151 -10.97 11.50 11.83
C ASP A 151 -11.77 12.64 12.49
N ALA A 152 -11.15 13.79 12.71
CA ALA A 152 -11.82 15.00 13.18
C ALA A 152 -12.86 15.52 12.16
N ALA A 153 -12.56 15.48 10.87
CA ALA A 153 -13.48 15.87 9.81
C ALA A 153 -14.66 14.92 9.65
N ASP A 154 -14.44 13.62 9.88
CA ASP A 154 -15.47 12.57 9.82
C ASP A 154 -16.31 12.46 11.12
N GLY A 155 -16.03 13.26 12.15
CA GLY A 155 -16.69 13.20 13.46
C GLY A 155 -16.42 11.92 14.24
N ARG A 156 -15.38 11.16 13.88
CA ARG A 156 -14.95 9.96 14.60
C ARG A 156 -14.00 10.34 15.73
N GLN A 157 -14.24 9.79 16.92
CA GLN A 157 -13.26 9.92 18.01
C GLN A 157 -11.95 9.25 17.62
N PRO A 158 -10.78 9.82 17.95
CA PRO A 158 -9.49 9.23 17.62
C PRO A 158 -9.39 7.83 18.22
N GLN A 159 -9.33 6.82 17.37
CA GLN A 159 -9.01 5.46 17.80
C GLN A 159 -7.54 5.40 18.19
N ASN A 160 -7.29 4.91 19.39
CA ASN A 160 -5.96 4.83 19.98
C ASN A 160 -5.14 3.72 19.30
N HIS A 161 -4.53 4.01 18.14
CA HIS A 161 -3.72 3.08 17.35
C HIS A 161 -2.41 2.63 18.03
N GLU A 162 -2.15 3.12 19.25
CA GLU A 162 -0.94 2.74 20.01
C GLU A 162 -0.90 1.27 20.42
N LYS A 163 -2.05 0.58 20.43
CA LYS A 163 -2.13 -0.85 20.78
C LYS A 163 -1.82 -1.80 19.63
N GLU A 164 -2.02 -1.40 18.39
CA GLU A 164 -1.78 -2.28 17.23
C GLU A 164 -0.30 -2.30 16.78
N ARG A 165 0.46 -1.24 17.05
CA ARG A 165 1.89 -1.18 16.74
C ARG A 165 2.77 -2.04 17.66
N LYS A 166 2.27 -2.46 18.84
CA LYS A 166 3.02 -3.31 19.79
C LYS A 166 2.66 -4.80 19.71
N SER A 167 1.75 -5.18 18.81
CA SER A 167 1.27 -6.56 18.65
C SER A 167 1.59 -7.15 17.27
N CYS A 168 2.43 -6.48 16.48
CA CYS A 168 2.97 -7.00 15.22
C CYS A 168 4.49 -7.07 15.32
#